data_d511a2abfa4c5b82876fde2cc3e52764
#
_entry.id   d511a2abfa4c5b82876fde2cc3e52764
#
_cell.length_a   1.000
_cell.length_b   1.000
_cell.length_c   1.000
_cell.angle_alpha   90.00
_cell.angle_beta   90.00
_cell.angle_gamma   90.00
#
_symmetry.space_group_name_H-M   'P 1'
#
loop_
_entity.id
_entity.type
_entity.pdbx_description
1 polymer ?
#
loop_
_entity_poly.entity_id
_entity_poly.type
_entity_poly.pdbx_seq_one_letter_code
_entity_poly.pdbx_strand_id
1 'polypeptide(L)'
;MLPNVYEQLRTNATIVSLVNKRIYRHGAAPQDVVKPYITWSVSMNLPQDVLNAPPCHDKDTVQIDCWSETDQEIENLAYAVRAALDSTLISNRIMLDTRENDTKLYRISIEADFIRSR
;
A
#
# COMPACT_ATOMS: atom_id res chain seq x y z
N MET A 1 -3.63 8.08 -14.96
CA MET A 1 -4.18 8.28 -13.59
C MET A 1 -3.56 7.26 -12.66
N LEU A 2 -3.18 7.69 -11.47
CA LEU A 2 -2.58 6.79 -10.48
C LEU A 2 -3.66 5.99 -9.75
N PRO A 3 -3.31 4.80 -9.20
CA PRO A 3 -4.23 4.05 -8.35
C PRO A 3 -4.64 4.85 -7.13
N ASN A 4 -5.87 4.63 -6.67
CA ASN A 4 -6.47 5.39 -5.57
C ASN A 4 -6.10 4.76 -4.21
N VAL A 5 -4.81 4.69 -3.92
CA VAL A 5 -4.30 4.00 -2.72
C VAL A 5 -4.66 4.76 -1.45
N TYR A 6 -4.42 6.06 -1.42
CA TYR A 6 -4.68 6.88 -0.24
C TYR A 6 -6.14 6.80 0.19
N GLU A 7 -7.07 7.01 -0.75
CA GLU A 7 -8.50 6.97 -0.46
C GLU A 7 -8.93 5.58 0.00
N GLN A 8 -8.41 4.54 -0.63
CA GLN A 8 -8.75 3.17 -0.28
C GLN A 8 -8.33 2.83 1.15
N LEU A 9 -7.14 3.23 1.57
CA LEU A 9 -6.66 2.95 2.91
C LEU A 9 -7.33 3.81 3.97
N ARG A 10 -7.70 5.04 3.64
CA ARG A 10 -8.36 5.97 4.56
C ARG A 10 -9.77 5.55 4.94
N THR A 11 -10.36 4.59 4.26
CA THR A 11 -11.68 4.05 4.63
C THR A 11 -11.64 3.17 5.88
N ASN A 12 -10.47 2.70 6.29
CA ASN A 12 -10.33 1.82 7.44
C ASN A 12 -10.01 2.62 8.71
N ALA A 13 -10.87 2.51 9.74
CA ALA A 13 -10.73 3.27 10.97
C ALA A 13 -9.44 2.93 11.73
N THR A 14 -8.98 1.69 11.70
CA THR A 14 -7.75 1.27 12.37
C THR A 14 -6.54 1.91 11.72
N ILE A 15 -6.50 1.97 10.38
CA ILE A 15 -5.42 2.65 9.66
C ILE A 15 -5.40 4.14 10.03
N VAL A 16 -6.55 4.79 10.03
CA VAL A 16 -6.64 6.22 10.38
C VAL A 16 -6.16 6.46 11.82
N SER A 17 -6.50 5.56 12.76
CA SER A 17 -6.07 5.71 14.14
C SER A 17 -4.57 5.52 14.33
N LEU A 18 -3.94 4.68 13.52
CA LEU A 18 -2.50 4.40 13.62
C LEU A 18 -1.64 5.40 12.88
N VAL A 19 -1.99 5.73 11.64
CA VAL A 19 -1.14 6.57 10.78
C VAL A 19 -1.73 7.94 10.50
N ASN A 20 -3.00 8.17 10.82
CA ASN A 20 -3.73 9.39 10.51
C ASN A 20 -3.66 9.66 8.99
N LYS A 21 -2.96 10.72 8.56
CA LYS A 21 -2.79 11.05 7.14
C LYS A 21 -1.40 10.67 6.60
N ARG A 22 -0.60 9.95 7.39
CA ARG A 22 0.79 9.61 7.02
C ARG A 22 0.85 8.44 6.04
N ILE A 23 0.26 8.64 4.89
CA ILE A 23 0.25 7.71 3.76
C ILE A 23 0.86 8.47 2.59
N TYR A 24 2.07 8.10 2.19
CA TYR A 24 2.85 8.85 1.23
C TYR A 24 3.15 8.03 0.00
N ARG A 25 3.12 8.65 -1.17
CA ARG A 25 3.68 8.03 -2.36
C ARG A 25 5.19 7.91 -2.18
N HIS A 26 5.79 6.90 -2.80
CA HIS A 26 7.23 6.64 -2.72
C HIS A 26 8.05 7.92 -2.96
N GLY A 27 8.97 8.19 -2.05
CA GLY A 27 9.83 9.38 -2.11
C GLY A 27 9.21 10.66 -1.56
N ALA A 28 7.91 10.66 -1.20
CA ALA A 28 7.23 11.86 -0.70
C ALA A 28 7.20 11.96 0.83
N ALA A 29 7.62 10.91 1.56
CA ALA A 29 7.65 10.95 3.02
C ALA A 29 8.71 11.94 3.52
N PRO A 30 8.39 12.78 4.53
CA PRO A 30 9.38 13.67 5.12
C PRO A 30 10.54 12.90 5.75
N GLN A 31 11.72 13.53 5.84
CA GLN A 31 12.89 12.89 6.44
C GLN A 31 12.65 12.47 7.89
N ASP A 32 11.96 13.32 8.67
CA ASP A 32 11.66 13.06 10.08
C ASP A 32 10.21 12.65 10.27
N VAL A 33 9.73 11.72 9.43
CA VAL A 33 8.34 11.27 9.47
C VAL A 33 8.01 10.62 10.82
N VAL A 34 6.83 10.94 11.34
CA VAL A 34 6.31 10.32 12.57
C VAL A 34 5.89 8.87 12.24
N LYS A 35 6.26 7.94 13.13
CA LYS A 35 5.91 6.51 13.00
C LYS A 35 4.65 6.20 13.81
N PRO A 36 3.84 5.23 13.38
CA PRO A 36 3.94 4.48 12.13
C PRO A 36 3.53 5.31 10.92
N TYR A 37 3.93 4.87 9.73
CA TYR A 37 3.52 5.50 8.49
C TYR A 37 3.49 4.47 7.36
N ILE A 38 2.91 4.86 6.24
CA ILE A 38 2.78 4.01 5.04
C ILE A 38 3.37 4.75 3.85
N THR A 39 4.12 4.02 3.02
CA THR A 39 4.53 4.49 1.70
C THR A 39 4.03 3.52 0.64
N TRP A 40 3.80 4.03 -0.59
CA TRP A 40 3.35 3.17 -1.67
C TRP A 40 3.97 3.60 -3.00
N SER A 41 4.08 2.66 -3.92
CA SER A 41 4.55 2.90 -5.27
C SER A 41 3.94 1.88 -6.22
N VAL A 42 3.88 2.24 -7.50
CA VAL A 42 3.48 1.28 -8.55
C VAL A 42 4.72 0.49 -8.95
N SER A 43 4.69 -0.82 -8.75
CA SER A 43 5.82 -1.69 -9.10
C SER A 43 5.68 -2.27 -10.50
N MET A 44 4.44 -2.40 -11.01
CA MET A 44 4.17 -2.95 -12.34
C MET A 44 2.85 -2.42 -12.86
N ASN A 45 2.81 -2.12 -14.16
CA ASN A 45 1.59 -1.75 -14.86
C ASN A 45 1.42 -2.68 -16.05
N LEU A 46 0.26 -3.33 -16.14
CA LEU A 46 -0.07 -4.24 -17.24
C LEU A 46 -1.39 -3.84 -17.87
N PRO A 47 -1.43 -3.66 -19.20
CA PRO A 47 -2.70 -3.44 -19.89
C PRO A 47 -3.56 -4.71 -19.82
N GLN A 48 -4.85 -4.53 -19.67
CA GLN A 48 -5.82 -5.62 -19.80
C GLN A 48 -6.28 -5.65 -21.24
N ASP A 49 -5.67 -6.52 -22.04
CA ASP A 49 -5.92 -6.60 -23.48
C ASP A 49 -7.33 -7.09 -23.77
N VAL A 50 -7.93 -6.49 -24.81
CA VAL A 50 -9.18 -6.94 -25.39
C VAL A 50 -8.98 -7.22 -26.87
N LEU A 51 -9.75 -8.14 -27.42
CA LEU A 51 -9.63 -8.55 -28.82
C LEU A 51 -10.03 -7.41 -29.75
N ASN A 52 -9.18 -7.10 -30.72
CA ASN A 52 -9.45 -6.14 -31.81
C ASN A 52 -9.70 -4.70 -31.33
N ALA A 53 -9.26 -4.34 -30.14
CA ALA A 53 -9.39 -2.98 -29.64
C ALA A 53 -8.23 -2.63 -28.70
N PRO A 54 -7.91 -1.35 -28.51
CA PRO A 54 -6.95 -0.95 -27.48
C PRO A 54 -7.49 -1.31 -26.10
N PRO A 55 -6.62 -1.67 -25.14
CA PRO A 55 -7.08 -1.93 -23.78
C PRO A 55 -7.69 -0.68 -23.16
N CYS A 56 -8.82 -0.83 -22.45
CA CYS A 56 -9.45 0.30 -21.76
C CYS A 56 -9.15 0.33 -20.27
N HIS A 57 -8.49 -0.71 -19.74
CA HIS A 57 -8.10 -0.80 -18.34
C HIS A 57 -6.66 -1.25 -18.21
N ASP A 58 -6.01 -0.80 -17.15
CA ASP A 58 -4.70 -1.28 -16.74
C ASP A 58 -4.83 -1.97 -15.37
N LYS A 59 -3.99 -2.98 -15.16
CA LYS A 59 -3.78 -3.53 -13.84
C LYS A 59 -2.47 -2.98 -13.29
N ASP A 60 -2.53 -2.26 -12.17
CA ASP A 60 -1.36 -1.77 -11.46
C ASP A 60 -1.07 -2.66 -10.27
N THR A 61 0.13 -3.22 -10.21
CA THR A 61 0.61 -3.86 -9.00
C THR A 61 1.26 -2.78 -8.15
N VAL A 62 0.68 -2.53 -6.98
CA VAL A 62 1.12 -1.49 -6.05
C VAL A 62 1.85 -2.15 -4.89
N GLN A 63 3.03 -1.63 -4.55
CA GLN A 63 3.73 -2.03 -3.33
C GLN A 63 3.39 -1.05 -2.23
N ILE A 64 2.84 -1.56 -1.14
CA ILE A 64 2.47 -0.77 0.03
C ILE A 64 3.39 -1.19 1.17
N ASP A 65 4.20 -0.28 1.65
CA ASP A 65 5.14 -0.52 2.74
C ASP A 65 4.62 0.10 4.03
N CYS A 66 4.47 -0.74 5.05
CA CYS A 66 4.10 -0.32 6.39
C CYS A 66 5.36 -0.23 7.25
N TRP A 67 5.52 0.85 7.99
CA TRP A 67 6.72 1.13 8.79
C TRP A 67 6.33 1.42 10.23
N SER A 68 7.00 0.80 11.20
CA SER A 68 6.75 1.01 12.62
C SER A 68 8.00 0.75 13.46
N GLU A 69 8.03 1.33 14.65
CA GLU A 69 9.11 1.10 15.62
C GLU A 69 8.89 -0.16 16.46
N THR A 70 7.69 -0.72 16.47
CA THR A 70 7.37 -1.89 17.27
C THR A 70 6.78 -3.02 16.42
N ASP A 71 7.08 -4.26 16.80
CA ASP A 71 6.63 -5.46 16.11
C ASP A 71 5.10 -5.60 16.15
N GLN A 72 4.50 -5.37 17.33
CA GLN A 72 3.04 -5.49 17.46
C GLN A 72 2.30 -4.45 16.62
N GLU A 73 2.79 -3.22 16.59
CA GLU A 73 2.16 -2.14 15.85
C GLU A 73 2.24 -2.38 14.34
N ILE A 74 3.39 -2.87 13.84
CA ILE A 74 3.53 -3.15 12.40
C ILE A 74 2.58 -4.27 11.96
N GLU A 75 2.39 -5.29 12.79
CA GLU A 75 1.48 -6.37 12.51
C GLU A 75 0.03 -5.88 12.46
N ASN A 76 -0.37 -5.07 13.45
CA ASN A 76 -1.71 -4.48 13.48
C ASN A 76 -1.96 -3.60 12.26
N LEU A 77 -0.98 -2.80 11.87
CA LEU A 77 -1.09 -1.92 10.70
C LEU A 77 -1.22 -2.73 9.41
N ALA A 78 -0.37 -3.75 9.23
CA ALA A 78 -0.41 -4.57 8.03
C ALA A 78 -1.75 -5.32 7.90
N TYR A 79 -2.28 -5.86 8.97
CA TYR A 79 -3.58 -6.52 8.95
C TYR A 79 -4.70 -5.54 8.62
N ALA A 80 -4.63 -4.32 9.15
CA ALA A 80 -5.63 -3.29 8.83
C ALA A 80 -5.58 -2.90 7.35
N VAL A 81 -4.38 -2.79 6.77
CA VAL A 81 -4.22 -2.52 5.34
C VAL A 81 -4.83 -3.64 4.51
N ARG A 82 -4.54 -4.89 4.85
CA ARG A 82 -5.13 -6.01 4.13
C ARG A 82 -6.64 -6.06 4.25
N ALA A 83 -7.19 -5.76 5.43
CA ALA A 83 -8.64 -5.71 5.62
C ALA A 83 -9.28 -4.63 4.76
N ALA A 84 -8.65 -3.46 4.64
CA ALA A 84 -9.15 -2.39 3.78
C ALA A 84 -9.15 -2.79 2.30
N LEU A 85 -8.11 -3.49 1.86
CA LEU A 85 -8.03 -3.99 0.48
C LEU A 85 -9.04 -5.10 0.23
N ASP A 86 -9.18 -6.02 1.18
CA ASP A 86 -10.13 -7.13 1.06
C ASP A 86 -11.57 -6.64 0.99
N SER A 87 -11.90 -5.54 1.68
CA SER A 87 -13.27 -5.00 1.70
C SER A 87 -13.77 -4.57 0.33
N THR A 88 -12.87 -4.27 -0.60
CA THR A 88 -13.22 -3.91 -1.98
C THR A 88 -12.71 -4.96 -2.98
N LEU A 89 -12.41 -6.15 -2.50
CA LEU A 89 -12.00 -7.30 -3.32
C LEU A 89 -10.72 -7.02 -4.12
N ILE A 90 -9.81 -6.26 -3.55
CA ILE A 90 -8.50 -6.02 -4.15
C ILE A 90 -7.58 -7.16 -3.72
N SER A 91 -7.08 -7.92 -4.69
CA SER A 91 -6.14 -9.00 -4.43
C SER A 91 -4.85 -8.45 -3.81
N ASN A 92 -4.41 -9.05 -2.72
CA ASN A 92 -3.23 -8.57 -2.00
C ASN A 92 -2.49 -9.72 -1.32
N ARG A 93 -1.19 -9.51 -1.06
CA ARG A 93 -0.31 -10.51 -0.46
C ARG A 93 0.85 -9.84 0.24
N ILE A 94 1.33 -10.47 1.30
CA ILE A 94 2.53 -10.00 2.01
C ILE A 94 3.75 -10.53 1.24
N MET A 95 4.64 -9.62 0.83
CA MET A 95 5.85 -9.95 0.08
C MET A 95 7.10 -9.93 0.94
N LEU A 96 7.10 -9.15 2.02
CA LEU A 96 8.27 -8.97 2.87
C LEU A 96 7.81 -8.62 4.27
N ASP A 97 8.42 -9.25 5.27
CA ASP A 97 8.20 -8.97 6.68
C ASP A 97 9.57 -9.00 7.35
N THR A 98 10.13 -7.84 7.65
CA THR A 98 11.50 -7.74 8.12
C THR A 98 11.71 -6.53 9.03
N ARG A 99 12.87 -6.46 9.67
CA ARG A 99 13.32 -5.29 10.40
C ARG A 99 14.56 -4.74 9.70
N GLU A 100 14.50 -3.47 9.30
CA GLU A 100 15.62 -2.81 8.64
C GLU A 100 16.75 -2.54 9.64
N ASN A 101 17.96 -2.97 9.29
CA ASN A 101 19.12 -2.80 10.19
C ASN A 101 19.53 -1.34 10.35
N ASP A 102 19.45 -0.56 9.27
CA ASP A 102 19.91 0.83 9.25
C ASP A 102 19.02 1.74 10.08
N THR A 103 17.71 1.63 9.91
CA THR A 103 16.73 2.51 10.54
C THR A 103 16.16 1.94 11.83
N LYS A 104 16.36 0.64 12.07
CA LYS A 104 15.75 -0.11 13.18
C LYS A 104 14.23 -0.15 13.13
N LEU A 105 13.65 0.09 11.96
CA LEU A 105 12.20 0.05 11.76
C LEU A 105 11.77 -1.33 11.28
N TYR A 106 10.63 -1.80 11.80
CA TYR A 106 9.94 -2.94 11.24
C TYR A 106 9.25 -2.54 9.96
N ARG A 107 9.26 -3.40 8.98
CA ARG A 107 8.69 -3.15 7.67
C ARG A 107 7.93 -4.39 7.19
N ILE A 108 6.69 -4.18 6.77
CA ILE A 108 5.91 -5.21 6.06
C ILE A 108 5.53 -4.63 4.72
N SER A 109 5.91 -5.30 3.63
CA SER A 109 5.56 -4.91 2.27
C SER A 109 4.40 -5.76 1.79
N ILE A 110 3.36 -5.12 1.29
CA ILE A 110 2.16 -5.75 0.74
C ILE A 110 2.07 -5.37 -0.73
N GLU A 111 1.88 -6.35 -1.60
CA GLU A 111 1.53 -6.08 -3.00
C GLU A 111 0.03 -6.19 -3.18
N ALA A 112 -0.55 -5.27 -3.92
CA ALA A 112 -1.97 -5.24 -4.22
C ALA A 112 -2.19 -4.91 -5.69
N ASP A 113 -3.19 -5.56 -6.30
CA ASP A 113 -3.50 -5.38 -7.71
C ASP A 113 -4.72 -4.46 -7.86
N PHE A 114 -4.49 -3.27 -8.38
CA PHE A 114 -5.52 -2.27 -8.65
C PHE A 114 -5.84 -2.25 -10.13
N ILE A 115 -7.15 -2.21 -10.46
CA ILE A 115 -7.61 -2.04 -11.83
C ILE A 115 -7.98 -0.56 -12.01
N ARG A 116 -7.45 0.08 -13.03
CA ARG A 116 -7.79 1.48 -13.33
C ARG A 116 -8.20 1.66 -14.79
N SER A 117 -9.10 2.61 -15.03
CA SER A 117 -9.48 3.00 -16.39
C SER A 117 -8.36 3.80 -17.05
N ARG A 118 -8.18 3.56 -18.32
CA ARG A 118 -7.21 4.29 -19.12
C ARG A 118 -7.78 5.58 -19.67
#